data_4e7ff7754305b0a40be65d8a8b05a393
#
_entry.id   4e7ff7754305b0a40be65d8a8b05a393
#
_cell.length_a   1.000
_cell.length_b   1.000
_cell.length_c   1.000
_cell.angle_alpha   90.00
_cell.angle_beta   90.00
_cell.angle_gamma   90.00
#
_symmetry.space_group_name_H-M   'P 1'
#
loop_
_entity.id
_entity.type
_entity.pdbx_description
1 polymer ?
#
loop_
_entity_poly.entity_id
_entity_poly.type
_entity_poly.pdbx_seq_one_letter_code
_entity_poly.pdbx_strand_id
1 'polypeptide(L)'
;MKKIIYNIAIVLAASCLFASCEDDNYDEPNSGIKGRFIDAETSEVVPMPVQGTSSIQIRMYERDRYYSTGDDYSQLPVITYPKIDGTYENSWMFSKQYILTLEQTNFYPVDTMVVDLNAGGLTDQDIKVIPYARIKVNNAVFENKKLKVSYTITRSKDDYKIENAFLAWHISPYIDKMSGNSEELVTVDYTNVSDKDILNTILTQEIGLSESASFNN
;
A
#
# COMPACT_ATOMS: atom_id res chain seq x y z
N MET A 1 -41.53 -47.87 32.23
CA MET A 1 -41.89 -46.79 31.26
C MET A 1 -41.10 -45.51 31.44
N LYS A 2 -41.02 -44.93 32.62
CA LYS A 2 -40.28 -43.63 32.84
C LYS A 2 -38.81 -43.66 32.42
N LYS A 3 -38.07 -44.75 32.69
CA LYS A 3 -36.65 -44.90 32.29
C LYS A 3 -36.45 -44.99 30.77
N ILE A 4 -37.38 -45.58 30.02
CA ILE A 4 -37.33 -45.71 28.56
C ILE A 4 -37.56 -44.33 27.91
N ILE A 5 -38.50 -43.56 28.45
CA ILE A 5 -38.80 -42.19 27.97
C ILE A 5 -37.58 -41.26 28.19
N TYR A 6 -36.91 -41.42 29.35
CA TYR A 6 -35.71 -40.64 29.63
C TYR A 6 -34.51 -40.95 28.71
N ASN A 7 -34.32 -42.21 28.40
CA ASN A 7 -33.25 -42.62 27.46
C ASN A 7 -33.56 -42.17 26.01
N ILE A 8 -34.82 -42.22 25.58
CA ILE A 8 -35.23 -41.71 24.28
C ILE A 8 -35.03 -40.19 24.20
N ALA A 9 -35.34 -39.42 25.25
CA ALA A 9 -35.14 -38.00 25.28
C ALA A 9 -33.66 -37.60 25.23
N ILE A 10 -32.78 -38.37 25.88
CA ILE A 10 -31.32 -38.14 25.84
C ILE A 10 -30.76 -38.41 24.42
N VAL A 11 -31.22 -39.48 23.80
CA VAL A 11 -30.79 -39.82 22.40
C VAL A 11 -31.27 -38.76 21.40
N LEU A 12 -32.51 -38.25 21.53
CA LEU A 12 -33.00 -37.16 20.70
C LEU A 12 -32.24 -35.84 20.95
N ALA A 13 -31.92 -35.51 22.20
CA ALA A 13 -31.16 -34.33 22.53
C ALA A 13 -29.70 -34.42 22.01
N ALA A 14 -29.09 -35.60 22.04
CA ALA A 14 -27.76 -35.84 21.49
C ALA A 14 -27.75 -35.75 19.96
N SER A 15 -28.79 -36.23 19.24
CA SER A 15 -28.86 -36.11 17.79
C SER A 15 -29.05 -34.68 17.28
N CYS A 16 -29.67 -33.80 18.09
CA CYS A 16 -29.76 -32.37 17.74
C CYS A 16 -28.43 -31.61 17.86
N LEU A 17 -27.47 -32.13 18.63
CA LEU A 17 -26.15 -31.51 18.75
C LEU A 17 -25.22 -31.78 17.55
N PHE A 18 -25.52 -32.81 16.75
CA PHE A 18 -24.75 -33.10 15.54
C PHE A 18 -25.32 -32.45 14.26
N ALA A 19 -26.52 -31.87 14.32
CA ALA A 19 -27.13 -31.17 13.20
C ALA A 19 -26.76 -29.68 13.10
N SER A 20 -25.87 -29.18 13.97
CA SER A 20 -25.52 -27.74 14.08
C SER A 20 -24.24 -27.36 13.34
N CYS A 21 -23.56 -28.27 12.65
CA CYS A 21 -22.54 -27.94 11.70
C CYS A 21 -23.12 -28.15 10.30
N GLU A 22 -23.87 -27.17 9.80
CA GLU A 22 -23.89 -26.98 8.35
C GLU A 22 -22.46 -26.58 7.98
N ASP A 23 -21.82 -27.39 7.17
CA ASP A 23 -20.58 -27.00 6.51
C ASP A 23 -20.84 -25.65 5.84
N ASP A 24 -20.03 -24.65 6.17
CA ASP A 24 -20.07 -23.34 5.56
C ASP A 24 -19.67 -23.53 4.09
N ASN A 25 -20.67 -23.74 3.22
CA ASN A 25 -20.51 -24.02 1.80
C ASN A 25 -20.14 -22.76 0.98
N TYR A 26 -19.44 -21.80 1.58
CA TYR A 26 -18.86 -20.71 0.81
C TYR A 26 -17.64 -21.25 0.05
N ASP A 27 -17.68 -21.05 -1.27
CA ASP A 27 -16.51 -21.32 -2.10
C ASP A 27 -15.31 -20.56 -1.56
N GLU A 28 -14.15 -21.21 -1.52
CA GLU A 28 -12.90 -20.54 -1.11
C GLU A 28 -12.51 -19.48 -2.14
N PRO A 29 -11.82 -18.39 -1.71
CA PRO A 29 -11.22 -17.44 -2.64
C PRO A 29 -10.32 -18.18 -3.63
N ASN A 30 -10.59 -18.00 -4.90
CA ASN A 30 -9.98 -18.78 -5.99
C ASN A 30 -9.27 -17.92 -7.03
N SER A 31 -9.07 -16.63 -6.72
CA SER A 31 -8.49 -15.65 -7.62
C SER A 31 -7.63 -14.65 -6.86
N GLY A 32 -7.01 -13.74 -7.58
CA GLY A 32 -6.27 -12.63 -7.02
C GLY A 32 -5.84 -11.62 -8.06
N ILE A 33 -5.17 -10.59 -7.58
CA ILE A 33 -4.64 -9.50 -8.39
C ILE A 33 -3.20 -9.21 -7.98
N LYS A 34 -2.37 -8.85 -8.94
CA LYS A 34 -1.02 -8.31 -8.74
C LYS A 34 -0.70 -7.27 -9.80
N GLY A 35 0.28 -6.45 -9.53
CA GLY A 35 0.73 -5.44 -10.50
C GLY A 35 1.74 -4.48 -9.89
N ARG A 36 2.00 -3.41 -10.62
CA ARG A 36 2.95 -2.36 -10.28
C ARG A 36 2.33 -1.01 -10.52
N PHE A 37 2.79 -0.02 -9.78
CA PHE A 37 2.54 1.38 -10.10
C PHE A 37 3.61 1.85 -11.09
N ILE A 38 3.18 2.25 -12.27
CA ILE A 38 4.05 2.66 -13.37
C ILE A 38 3.85 4.15 -13.63
N ASP A 39 4.93 4.90 -13.62
CA ASP A 39 4.92 6.30 -14.04
C ASP A 39 4.56 6.40 -15.54
N ALA A 40 3.47 7.10 -15.83
CA ALA A 40 2.96 7.22 -17.19
C ALA A 40 3.88 8.02 -18.13
N GLU A 41 4.79 8.84 -17.57
CA GLU A 41 5.70 9.69 -18.34
C GLU A 41 7.06 9.03 -18.56
N THR A 42 7.57 8.30 -17.56
CA THR A 42 8.92 7.68 -17.64
C THR A 42 8.90 6.19 -17.91
N SER A 43 7.74 5.54 -17.71
CA SER A 43 7.58 4.07 -17.74
C SER A 43 8.38 3.33 -16.65
N GLU A 44 8.87 4.05 -15.65
CA GLU A 44 9.56 3.46 -14.50
C GLU A 44 8.56 3.06 -13.40
N VAL A 45 8.93 2.12 -12.55
CA VAL A 45 8.14 1.76 -11.38
C VAL A 45 8.21 2.88 -10.35
N VAL A 46 7.07 3.29 -9.81
CA VAL A 46 6.98 4.34 -8.78
C VAL A 46 7.10 3.69 -7.40
N PRO A 47 8.15 4.00 -6.64
CA PRO A 47 8.26 3.57 -5.24
C PRO A 47 7.09 4.09 -4.41
N MET A 48 6.59 3.27 -3.50
CA MET A 48 5.44 3.61 -2.67
C MET A 48 5.84 3.81 -1.21
N PRO A 49 5.08 4.62 -0.44
CA PRO A 49 5.34 4.76 0.98
C PRO A 49 5.12 3.43 1.73
N VAL A 50 5.76 3.31 2.87
CA VAL A 50 5.55 2.17 3.78
C VAL A 50 4.09 2.12 4.21
N GLN A 51 3.54 0.93 4.34
CA GLN A 51 2.19 0.73 4.84
C GLN A 51 2.04 1.31 6.25
N GLY A 52 1.07 2.19 6.43
CA GLY A 52 0.77 2.86 7.69
C GLY A 52 -0.49 3.71 7.59
N THR A 53 -0.69 4.64 8.51
CA THR A 53 -1.92 5.46 8.63
C THR A 53 -2.21 6.32 7.39
N SER A 54 -1.17 6.70 6.64
CA SER A 54 -1.28 7.52 5.43
C SER A 54 -0.84 6.78 4.17
N SER A 55 -0.88 5.44 4.19
CA SER A 55 -0.48 4.64 3.04
C SER A 55 -1.55 4.60 1.96
N ILE A 56 -1.09 4.48 0.74
CA ILE A 56 -1.94 4.33 -0.43
C ILE A 56 -2.79 3.06 -0.29
N GLN A 57 -4.07 3.17 -0.58
CA GLN A 57 -5.00 2.06 -0.55
C GLN A 57 -5.53 1.76 -1.95
N ILE A 58 -5.41 0.50 -2.35
CA ILE A 58 -6.09 -0.05 -3.52
C ILE A 58 -7.38 -0.65 -2.99
N ARG A 59 -8.51 -0.03 -3.30
CA ARG A 59 -9.84 -0.46 -2.85
C ARG A 59 -10.57 -1.14 -3.98
N MET A 60 -11.01 -2.37 -3.76
CA MET A 60 -11.72 -3.17 -4.73
C MET A 60 -13.11 -3.51 -4.22
N TYR A 61 -14.12 -3.03 -4.93
CA TYR A 61 -15.54 -3.25 -4.66
C TYR A 61 -16.09 -4.26 -5.67
N GLU A 62 -16.89 -5.22 -5.25
CA GLU A 62 -17.62 -6.08 -6.19
C GLU A 62 -18.51 -5.21 -7.10
N ARG A 63 -18.33 -5.31 -8.41
CA ARG A 63 -18.97 -4.44 -9.38
C ARG A 63 -20.49 -4.44 -9.26
N ASP A 64 -21.10 -5.61 -9.15
CA ASP A 64 -22.56 -5.76 -9.12
C ASP A 64 -23.17 -5.02 -7.92
N ARG A 65 -22.49 -5.05 -6.80
CA ARG A 65 -22.92 -4.36 -5.60
C ARG A 65 -22.62 -2.87 -5.64
N TYR A 66 -21.48 -2.48 -6.17
CA TYR A 66 -21.06 -1.08 -6.29
C TYR A 66 -22.11 -0.23 -7.01
N TYR A 67 -22.71 -0.76 -8.09
CA TYR A 67 -23.75 -0.06 -8.84
C TYR A 67 -25.17 -0.28 -8.30
N SER A 68 -25.42 -1.32 -7.53
CA SER A 68 -26.77 -1.64 -7.03
C SER A 68 -27.16 -0.85 -5.77
N THR A 69 -26.20 -0.42 -4.99
CA THR A 69 -26.44 0.25 -3.68
C THR A 69 -26.51 1.77 -3.79
N GLY A 70 -26.26 2.35 -4.96
CA GLY A 70 -26.20 3.81 -5.13
C GLY A 70 -25.10 4.42 -4.26
N ASP A 71 -25.39 5.57 -3.65
CA ASP A 71 -24.47 6.26 -2.73
C ASP A 71 -24.37 5.62 -1.33
N ASP A 72 -24.92 4.43 -1.15
CA ASP A 72 -24.83 3.74 0.14
C ASP A 72 -23.46 3.08 0.30
N TYR A 73 -22.59 3.73 1.06
CA TYR A 73 -21.26 3.28 1.46
C TYR A 73 -21.25 2.01 2.34
N SER A 74 -22.34 1.27 2.38
CA SER A 74 -22.45 0.02 3.15
C SER A 74 -21.54 -1.11 2.64
N GLN A 75 -20.96 -0.96 1.44
CA GLN A 75 -19.97 -1.92 0.92
C GLN A 75 -18.57 -1.64 1.44
N LEU A 76 -18.08 -2.60 2.20
CA LEU A 76 -16.67 -2.62 2.57
C LEU A 76 -15.83 -3.14 1.39
N PRO A 77 -14.84 -2.36 0.92
CA PRO A 77 -13.94 -2.84 -0.11
C PRO A 77 -12.96 -3.89 0.43
N VAL A 78 -12.48 -4.74 -0.45
CA VAL A 78 -11.23 -5.45 -0.20
C VAL A 78 -10.10 -4.45 -0.39
N ILE A 79 -9.31 -4.23 0.67
CA ILE A 79 -8.20 -3.26 0.65
C ILE A 79 -6.89 -4.00 0.47
N THR A 80 -6.10 -3.56 -0.50
CA THR A 80 -4.74 -4.02 -0.75
C THR A 80 -3.79 -2.82 -0.65
N TYR A 81 -2.63 -3.04 -0.07
CA TYR A 81 -1.61 -2.01 0.07
C TYR A 81 -0.43 -2.30 -0.86
N PRO A 82 0.14 -1.28 -1.51
CA PRO A 82 1.36 -1.45 -2.27
C PRO A 82 2.56 -1.67 -1.34
N LYS A 83 3.58 -2.32 -1.86
CA LYS A 83 4.88 -2.49 -1.22
C LYS A 83 5.79 -1.30 -1.59
N ILE A 84 6.86 -1.10 -0.81
CA ILE A 84 7.82 0.00 -1.02
C ILE A 84 8.48 0.00 -2.41
N ASP A 85 8.58 -1.16 -3.03
CA ASP A 85 9.12 -1.33 -4.40
C ASP A 85 8.10 -1.01 -5.50
N GLY A 86 6.92 -0.49 -5.15
CA GLY A 86 5.87 -0.14 -6.09
C GLY A 86 5.04 -1.32 -6.60
N THR A 87 5.27 -2.53 -6.11
CA THR A 87 4.45 -3.70 -6.44
C THR A 87 3.26 -3.85 -5.49
N TYR A 88 2.25 -4.58 -5.91
CA TYR A 88 1.16 -4.99 -5.04
C TYR A 88 0.65 -6.38 -5.41
N GLU A 89 0.08 -7.09 -4.44
CA GLU A 89 -0.49 -8.41 -4.63
C GLU A 89 -1.53 -8.71 -3.56
N ASN A 90 -2.65 -9.31 -4.00
CA ASN A 90 -3.64 -9.92 -3.14
C ASN A 90 -4.13 -11.21 -3.78
N SER A 91 -3.81 -12.35 -3.19
CA SER A 91 -4.16 -13.69 -3.68
C SER A 91 -5.45 -14.25 -3.06
N TRP A 92 -6.14 -13.49 -2.21
CA TRP A 92 -7.33 -13.90 -1.49
C TRP A 92 -8.56 -13.14 -1.97
N MET A 93 -8.98 -13.41 -3.20
CA MET A 93 -10.14 -12.77 -3.82
C MET A 93 -11.01 -13.81 -4.53
N PHE A 94 -12.26 -13.48 -4.70
CA PHE A 94 -13.16 -14.29 -5.53
C PHE A 94 -13.03 -13.90 -7.00
N SER A 95 -13.24 -14.87 -7.91
CA SER A 95 -13.29 -14.60 -9.36
C SER A 95 -14.57 -13.85 -9.72
N LYS A 96 -14.47 -12.54 -9.81
CA LYS A 96 -15.55 -11.60 -10.11
C LYS A 96 -15.00 -10.34 -10.80
N GLN A 97 -15.91 -9.51 -11.27
CA GLN A 97 -15.56 -8.14 -11.68
C GLN A 97 -15.54 -7.20 -10.48
N TYR A 98 -14.51 -6.39 -10.41
CA TYR A 98 -14.31 -5.40 -9.36
C TYR A 98 -14.18 -3.99 -9.93
N ILE A 99 -14.66 -3.02 -9.16
CA ILE A 99 -14.34 -1.61 -9.32
C ILE A 99 -13.13 -1.32 -8.44
N LEU A 100 -12.01 -0.94 -9.05
CA LEU A 100 -10.79 -0.56 -8.36
C LEU A 100 -10.71 0.96 -8.27
N THR A 101 -10.54 1.47 -7.06
CA THR A 101 -10.27 2.87 -6.76
C THR A 101 -9.00 3.01 -5.94
N LEU A 102 -8.41 4.19 -5.96
CA LEU A 102 -7.18 4.50 -5.22
C LEU A 102 -7.46 5.62 -4.23
N GLU A 103 -6.97 5.47 -3.00
CA GLU A 103 -7.09 6.49 -1.97
C GLU A 103 -5.75 6.79 -1.30
N GLN A 104 -5.64 7.98 -0.69
CA GLN A 104 -4.45 8.47 0.00
C GLN A 104 -3.21 8.47 -0.91
N THR A 105 -3.39 8.91 -2.14
CA THR A 105 -2.37 8.84 -3.19
C THR A 105 -1.32 9.94 -3.07
N ASN A 106 -0.08 9.65 -3.49
CA ASN A 106 1.03 10.60 -3.67
C ASN A 106 1.25 10.97 -5.15
N PHE A 107 0.22 10.78 -5.96
CA PHE A 107 0.19 11.07 -7.39
C PHE A 107 -1.16 11.69 -7.78
N TYR A 108 -1.26 12.25 -8.99
CA TYR A 108 -2.50 12.84 -9.51
C TYR A 108 -3.62 11.80 -9.57
N PRO A 109 -4.88 12.24 -9.39
CA PRO A 109 -6.02 11.34 -9.42
C PRO A 109 -6.03 10.44 -10.66
N VAL A 110 -6.34 9.18 -10.44
CA VAL A 110 -6.49 8.15 -11.47
C VAL A 110 -7.96 7.78 -11.54
N ASP A 111 -8.46 7.62 -12.77
CA ASP A 111 -9.84 7.19 -13.00
C ASP A 111 -10.08 5.79 -12.40
N THR A 112 -11.32 5.56 -12.01
CA THR A 112 -11.80 4.26 -11.56
C THR A 112 -11.61 3.21 -12.64
N MET A 113 -11.11 2.03 -12.28
CA MET A 113 -10.86 0.93 -13.21
C MET A 113 -11.82 -0.23 -12.97
N VAL A 114 -12.24 -0.89 -14.03
CA VAL A 114 -12.94 -2.18 -13.95
C VAL A 114 -11.91 -3.28 -14.16
N VAL A 115 -11.83 -4.21 -13.21
CA VAL A 115 -10.91 -5.35 -13.27
C VAL A 115 -11.70 -6.64 -13.20
N ASP A 116 -11.40 -7.56 -14.11
CA ASP A 116 -12.01 -8.87 -14.17
C ASP A 116 -11.03 -9.93 -13.60
N LEU A 117 -11.36 -10.52 -12.47
CA LEU A 117 -10.55 -11.53 -11.83
C LEU A 117 -11.01 -12.91 -12.24
N ASN A 118 -10.14 -13.63 -12.93
CA ASN A 118 -10.42 -15.00 -13.39
C ASN A 118 -10.02 -16.04 -12.34
N ALA A 119 -10.79 -17.12 -12.25
CA ALA A 119 -10.48 -18.22 -11.36
C ALA A 119 -9.14 -18.89 -11.69
N GLY A 120 -8.44 -19.34 -10.66
CA GLY A 120 -7.25 -20.19 -10.79
C GLY A 120 -5.93 -19.45 -10.91
N GLY A 121 -5.88 -18.14 -10.62
CA GLY A 121 -4.62 -17.43 -10.63
C GLY A 121 -4.67 -15.95 -10.25
N LEU A 122 -3.54 -15.28 -10.48
CA LEU A 122 -3.41 -13.85 -10.27
C LEU A 122 -3.59 -13.10 -11.59
N THR A 123 -4.50 -12.13 -11.60
CA THR A 123 -4.67 -11.21 -12.73
C THR A 123 -3.59 -10.13 -12.66
N ASP A 124 -2.86 -9.93 -13.75
CA ASP A 124 -1.87 -8.85 -13.86
C ASP A 124 -2.57 -7.53 -14.21
N GLN A 125 -2.39 -6.51 -13.35
CA GLN A 125 -2.98 -5.20 -13.52
C GLN A 125 -1.97 -4.12 -13.12
N ASP A 126 -1.15 -3.62 -14.04
CA ASP A 126 -0.32 -2.45 -13.80
C ASP A 126 -1.17 -1.17 -13.75
N ILE A 127 -0.89 -0.29 -12.80
CA ILE A 127 -1.59 0.98 -12.59
C ILE A 127 -0.69 2.12 -13.05
N LYS A 128 -1.11 2.83 -14.11
CA LYS A 128 -0.38 3.99 -14.60
C LYS A 128 -0.74 5.22 -13.78
N VAL A 129 0.27 5.90 -13.24
CA VAL A 129 0.12 7.07 -12.39
C VAL A 129 1.04 8.20 -12.86
N ILE A 130 0.72 9.43 -12.48
CA ILE A 130 1.60 10.61 -12.67
C ILE A 130 1.96 11.11 -11.27
N PRO A 131 3.17 10.83 -10.75
CA PRO A 131 3.60 11.30 -9.44
C PRO A 131 3.61 12.82 -9.35
N TYR A 132 3.32 13.41 -8.18
CA TYR A 132 3.47 14.84 -7.97
C TYR A 132 4.92 15.29 -8.14
N ALA A 133 5.84 14.49 -7.63
CA ALA A 133 7.27 14.71 -7.75
C ALA A 133 8.03 13.39 -7.84
N ARG A 134 9.24 13.44 -8.40
CA ARG A 134 10.18 12.32 -8.48
C ARG A 134 11.48 12.71 -7.82
N ILE A 135 12.07 11.79 -7.09
CA ILE A 135 13.40 11.95 -6.52
C ILE A 135 14.31 10.90 -7.16
N LYS A 136 15.39 11.38 -7.76
CA LYS A 136 16.45 10.52 -8.27
C LYS A 136 17.69 10.67 -7.39
N VAL A 137 18.08 9.61 -6.72
CA VAL A 137 19.37 9.58 -6.00
C VAL A 137 20.50 9.48 -7.03
N ASN A 138 21.39 10.47 -7.03
CA ASN A 138 22.54 10.53 -7.92
C ASN A 138 23.75 9.84 -7.31
N ASN A 139 23.97 10.00 -6.01
CA ASN A 139 25.05 9.39 -5.27
C ASN A 139 24.72 9.30 -3.78
N ALA A 140 25.21 8.25 -3.12
CA ALA A 140 25.13 8.07 -1.69
C ALA A 140 26.48 7.55 -1.19
N VAL A 141 27.12 8.29 -0.27
CA VAL A 141 28.41 7.96 0.31
C VAL A 141 28.32 7.95 1.81
N PHE A 142 28.85 6.90 2.39
CA PHE A 142 28.97 6.75 3.83
C PHE A 142 30.43 6.93 4.25
N GLU A 143 30.73 8.03 4.94
CA GLU A 143 32.05 8.38 5.44
C GLU A 143 31.99 9.04 6.82
N ASN A 144 32.92 8.74 7.70
CA ASN A 144 33.07 9.36 9.02
C ASN A 144 31.76 9.34 9.84
N LYS A 145 31.05 8.22 9.84
CA LYS A 145 29.74 8.03 10.52
C LYS A 145 28.64 8.98 9.99
N LYS A 146 28.75 9.42 8.76
CA LYS A 146 27.75 10.26 8.11
C LYS A 146 27.38 9.67 6.77
N LEU A 147 26.08 9.70 6.46
CA LEU A 147 25.55 9.41 5.14
C LEU A 147 25.34 10.72 4.40
N LYS A 148 26.01 10.90 3.29
CA LYS A 148 25.84 12.04 2.38
C LYS A 148 25.15 11.56 1.11
N VAL A 149 24.03 12.17 0.80
CA VAL A 149 23.22 11.81 -0.37
C VAL A 149 23.08 13.02 -1.28
N SER A 150 23.40 12.85 -2.55
CA SER A 150 23.04 13.81 -3.59
C SER A 150 21.88 13.27 -4.42
N TYR A 151 20.94 14.16 -4.73
CA TYR A 151 19.70 13.79 -5.43
C TYR A 151 19.19 14.94 -6.29
N THR A 152 18.28 14.62 -7.20
CA THR A 152 17.60 15.59 -8.05
C THR A 152 16.10 15.40 -7.88
N ILE A 153 15.37 16.50 -7.77
CA ILE A 153 13.90 16.51 -7.74
C ILE A 153 13.38 17.00 -9.08
N THR A 154 12.42 16.28 -9.63
CA THR A 154 11.63 16.73 -10.77
C THR A 154 10.15 16.74 -10.40
N ARG A 155 9.34 17.56 -11.06
CA ARG A 155 7.91 17.69 -10.86
C ARG A 155 7.17 17.44 -12.16
N SER A 156 6.04 16.73 -12.11
CA SER A 156 5.27 16.43 -13.31
C SER A 156 4.51 17.64 -13.85
N LYS A 157 3.97 18.48 -12.96
CA LYS A 157 3.20 19.68 -13.32
C LYS A 157 3.57 20.84 -12.40
N ASP A 158 3.24 22.06 -12.82
CA ASP A 158 3.57 23.29 -12.11
C ASP A 158 2.51 23.80 -11.12
N ASP A 159 1.61 22.91 -10.69
CA ASP A 159 0.49 23.24 -9.82
C ASP A 159 0.76 23.06 -8.31
N TYR A 160 1.85 22.34 -7.95
CA TYR A 160 2.26 22.16 -6.57
C TYR A 160 3.72 22.57 -6.36
N LYS A 161 4.03 23.09 -5.18
CA LYS A 161 5.40 23.42 -4.78
C LYS A 161 6.02 22.26 -3.99
N ILE A 162 7.34 22.15 -4.08
CA ILE A 162 8.11 21.31 -3.18
C ILE A 162 8.34 22.10 -1.90
N GLU A 163 7.71 21.70 -0.82
CA GLU A 163 7.83 22.38 0.48
C GLU A 163 8.99 21.85 1.30
N ASN A 164 9.24 20.56 1.25
CA ASN A 164 10.35 19.95 1.99
C ASN A 164 10.80 18.65 1.34
N ALA A 165 12.05 18.26 1.66
CA ALA A 165 12.56 16.92 1.44
C ALA A 165 13.21 16.42 2.73
N PHE A 166 13.17 15.13 2.96
CA PHE A 166 13.81 14.54 4.11
C PHE A 166 14.71 13.38 3.71
N LEU A 167 15.77 13.19 4.45
CA LEU A 167 16.67 12.06 4.41
C LEU A 167 16.53 11.32 5.73
N ALA A 168 16.26 10.02 5.66
CA ALA A 168 16.16 9.17 6.83
C ALA A 168 17.09 7.98 6.66
N TRP A 169 17.62 7.50 7.79
CA TRP A 169 18.43 6.29 7.88
C TRP A 169 17.82 5.33 8.92
N HIS A 170 17.75 4.05 8.57
CA HIS A 170 17.36 2.99 9.50
C HIS A 170 17.90 1.64 9.04
N ILE A 171 18.12 0.72 9.97
CA ILE A 171 18.51 -0.67 9.65
C ILE A 171 17.38 -1.46 8.99
N SER A 172 16.12 -1.07 9.22
CA SER A 172 14.95 -1.64 8.54
C SER A 172 14.76 -0.98 7.19
N PRO A 173 14.44 -1.74 6.13
CA PRO A 173 14.04 -1.18 4.83
C PRO A 173 12.66 -0.50 4.88
N TYR A 174 11.89 -0.70 5.96
CA TYR A 174 10.55 -0.12 6.14
C TYR A 174 10.64 1.15 6.97
N ILE A 175 11.16 2.20 6.36
CA ILE A 175 11.29 3.52 6.99
C ILE A 175 10.45 4.55 6.26
N ASP A 176 9.76 5.38 7.02
CA ASP A 176 9.10 6.59 6.54
C ASP A 176 9.26 7.74 7.57
N LYS A 177 8.76 8.93 7.21
CA LYS A 177 8.81 10.10 8.09
C LYS A 177 8.01 9.91 9.40
N MET A 178 6.99 9.06 9.38
CA MET A 178 6.07 8.86 10.51
C MET A 178 6.55 7.76 11.46
N SER A 179 7.20 6.74 10.93
CA SER A 179 7.69 5.57 11.68
C SER A 179 9.18 5.66 12.03
N GLY A 180 9.88 6.64 11.48
CA GLY A 180 11.32 6.82 11.69
C GLY A 180 11.67 7.24 13.12
N ASN A 181 12.79 6.74 13.62
CA ASN A 181 13.44 7.31 14.79
C ASN A 181 13.80 8.76 14.47
N SER A 182 13.28 9.71 15.24
CA SER A 182 13.49 11.15 15.02
C SER A 182 14.96 11.56 15.07
N GLU A 183 15.83 10.73 15.62
CA GLU A 183 17.29 10.96 15.73
C GLU A 183 18.02 10.72 14.40
N GLU A 184 17.38 10.07 13.45
CA GLU A 184 17.95 9.66 12.16
C GLU A 184 17.16 10.24 10.98
N LEU A 185 16.55 11.40 11.17
CA LEU A 185 15.77 12.13 10.18
C LEU A 185 16.29 13.56 10.04
N VAL A 186 16.68 13.94 8.84
CA VAL A 186 17.01 15.33 8.47
C VAL A 186 15.99 15.82 7.48
N THR A 187 15.36 16.96 7.78
CA THR A 187 14.40 17.62 6.89
C THR A 187 14.99 18.95 6.40
N VAL A 188 14.88 19.20 5.10
CA VAL A 188 15.20 20.49 4.50
C VAL A 188 13.89 21.17 4.11
N ASP A 189 13.70 22.39 4.58
CA ASP A 189 12.55 23.24 4.26
C ASP A 189 12.84 24.05 2.99
N TYR A 190 11.98 23.89 2.00
CA TYR A 190 12.00 24.57 0.71
C TYR A 190 10.87 25.58 0.55
N THR A 191 10.05 25.83 1.57
CA THR A 191 8.87 26.70 1.51
C THR A 191 9.16 28.07 0.88
N ASN A 192 10.34 28.65 1.20
CA ASN A 192 10.77 29.96 0.71
C ASN A 192 11.87 29.88 -0.35
N VAL A 193 12.14 28.72 -0.90
CA VAL A 193 13.14 28.51 -1.95
C VAL A 193 12.46 28.54 -3.32
N SER A 194 13.14 29.14 -4.29
CA SER A 194 12.60 29.19 -5.66
C SER A 194 12.67 27.82 -6.33
N ASP A 195 11.65 27.45 -7.08
CA ASP A 195 11.61 26.20 -7.84
C ASP A 195 12.85 25.98 -8.73
N LYS A 196 13.39 27.05 -9.33
CA LYS A 196 14.60 26.99 -10.16
C LYS A 196 15.86 26.55 -9.41
N ASP A 197 15.86 26.74 -8.08
CA ASP A 197 17.00 26.38 -7.21
C ASP A 197 16.82 24.97 -6.63
N ILE A 198 15.65 24.35 -6.81
CA ILE A 198 15.28 23.02 -6.31
C ILE A 198 15.16 22.03 -7.48
N LEU A 199 14.34 22.38 -8.48
CA LEU A 199 13.99 21.45 -9.57
C LEU A 199 15.13 21.31 -10.56
N ASN A 200 15.37 20.07 -10.97
CA ASN A 200 16.44 19.70 -11.91
C ASN A 200 17.86 20.11 -11.47
N THR A 201 18.03 20.40 -10.17
CA THR A 201 19.30 20.81 -9.55
C THR A 201 19.83 19.66 -8.69
N ILE A 202 21.15 19.51 -8.62
CA ILE A 202 21.75 18.54 -7.70
C ILE A 202 21.71 19.11 -6.29
N LEU A 203 20.87 18.54 -5.47
CA LEU A 203 20.73 18.84 -4.04
C LEU A 203 21.56 17.86 -3.22
N THR A 204 21.98 18.28 -2.03
CA THR A 204 22.74 17.41 -1.13
C THR A 204 22.21 17.50 0.28
N GLN A 205 22.04 16.35 0.92
CA GLN A 205 21.74 16.24 2.34
C GLN A 205 22.76 15.34 3.02
N GLU A 206 22.98 15.58 4.30
CA GLU A 206 23.86 14.79 5.15
C GLU A 206 23.16 14.45 6.46
N ILE A 207 23.25 13.19 6.88
CA ILE A 207 22.74 12.71 8.15
C ILE A 207 23.85 12.00 8.91
N GLY A 208 24.01 12.35 10.21
CA GLY A 208 24.89 11.62 11.11
C GLY A 208 24.23 10.35 11.62
N LEU A 209 24.99 9.28 11.79
CA LEU A 209 24.50 8.11 12.51
C LEU A 209 24.65 8.33 14.00
N SER A 210 23.62 8.02 14.76
CA SER A 210 23.70 7.99 16.22
C SER A 210 24.65 6.89 16.68
N GLU A 211 25.27 7.07 17.88
CA GLU A 211 26.15 6.04 18.45
C GLU A 211 25.41 4.72 18.74
N SER A 212 24.08 4.77 18.88
CA SER A 212 23.23 3.57 19.01
C SER A 212 23.12 2.75 17.74
N ALA A 213 23.47 3.30 16.59
CA ALA A 213 23.58 2.59 15.31
C ALA A 213 24.92 1.84 15.16
N SER A 214 25.67 1.62 16.23
CA SER A 214 26.86 0.80 16.20
C SER A 214 26.48 -0.63 15.84
N PHE A 215 26.83 -1.04 14.63
CA PHE A 215 26.84 -2.45 14.25
C PHE A 215 27.88 -3.13 15.14
N ASN A 216 27.44 -3.86 16.14
CA ASN A 216 28.29 -4.83 16.80
C ASN A 216 28.57 -5.96 15.78
N ASN A 217 29.74 -5.92 15.18
CA ASN A 217 30.29 -7.03 14.40
C ASN A 217 30.52 -8.27 15.30
#